data_6325130380e214b89e3a02fa746664b7
#
_entry.id   6325130380e214b89e3a02fa746664b7
#
_cell.length_a   1.000
_cell.length_b   1.000
_cell.length_c   1.000
_cell.angle_alpha   90.00
_cell.angle_beta   90.00
_cell.angle_gamma   90.00
#
_symmetry.space_group_name_H-M   'P 1'
#
loop_
_entity.id
_entity.type
_entity.pdbx_description
1 polymer ?
#
loop_
_entity_poly.entity_id
_entity_poly.type
_entity_poly.pdbx_seq_one_letter_code
_entity_poly.pdbx_strand_id
1 'polypeptide(L)'
;MSNMKKRISVIMAAAMAMSLAAVPVHAESNDQVTLSFWSWLPTTDQSEEMIAVFEEQNPDIKIEYTRTEQDDYFEKLQVAMASGTGPDLFGLTTGAMKEQYAPFAEDMNGLADEYWAEWKDTISDTAVEQCTTEDGTVVGMPLLVAGMTDLLYNKTLMDECGIEKVPTTYEELKDAAAKAKEHGYVCVAAGAADDWVNSDWFVQISNEFEEGAVYEAEKGERSWTDQCFVDTMTAWQNLFNDGIFEDGALGVATYPDARDQYFFARKSVFFLTGSWHLGPTSPTNSEIQGTEIANQNDTIGMCVFPSMTEDGTICGTSGVDIMMAVNKDCEEKEAAMKFVEFMANGDGQQYWVNQLQGAPVSKNISYTGTVDGDLQQQSIDEVNSYVSNAVGNRKLSNSEVETAIQVAMQNVAAGADPAEELQTVQDVQDAQ
;
A
#
# COMPACT_ATOMS: atom_id res chain seq x y z
N MET A 1 4.66 -69.09 -42.10
CA MET A 1 4.13 -69.50 -43.41
C MET A 1 3.37 -68.30 -43.92
N SER A 2 3.81 -67.77 -44.83
CA SER A 2 3.91 -67.73 -46.29
C SER A 2 3.26 -66.47 -46.82
N ASN A 3 4.10 -65.61 -47.35
CA ASN A 3 4.21 -65.18 -48.74
C ASN A 3 3.09 -64.27 -49.24
N MET A 4 3.42 -63.08 -49.60
CA MET A 4 4.27 -62.59 -50.73
C MET A 4 3.42 -62.06 -51.90
N LYS A 5 3.76 -60.96 -52.36
CA LYS A 5 3.89 -60.42 -53.72
C LYS A 5 2.91 -59.30 -54.11
N LYS A 6 3.51 -58.11 -54.20
CA LYS A 6 3.68 -57.24 -55.38
C LYS A 6 2.51 -57.21 -56.40
N ARG A 7 2.04 -55.95 -56.66
CA ARG A 7 1.97 -55.43 -58.05
C ARG A 7 1.97 -53.90 -58.10
N ILE A 8 2.89 -53.45 -58.85
CA ILE A 8 3.07 -52.04 -59.34
C ILE A 8 2.00 -51.85 -60.43
N SER A 9 1.39 -50.66 -60.46
CA SER A 9 0.81 -50.14 -61.70
C SER A 9 0.99 -48.59 -61.71
N VAL A 10 1.80 -48.18 -62.63
CA VAL A 10 2.03 -46.80 -63.07
C VAL A 10 0.82 -46.42 -63.93
N ILE A 11 0.21 -45.23 -63.66
CA ILE A 11 -0.52 -44.44 -64.66
C ILE A 11 -0.06 -42.98 -64.54
N MET A 12 0.35 -42.49 -65.70
CA MET A 12 0.97 -41.27 -66.04
C MET A 12 -0.12 -40.23 -66.39
N ALA A 13 0.17 -38.96 -66.10
CA ALA A 13 -0.21 -37.70 -66.77
C ALA A 13 -1.57 -37.09 -66.48
N ALA A 14 -1.52 -35.92 -65.88
CA ALA A 14 -1.82 -34.68 -66.64
C ALA A 14 -1.44 -33.46 -65.76
N ALA A 15 -0.52 -32.70 -66.24
CA ALA A 15 -0.13 -31.40 -65.73
C ALA A 15 -1.28 -30.40 -65.96
N MET A 16 -1.83 -29.78 -64.89
CA MET A 16 -2.47 -28.50 -64.97
C MET A 16 -1.78 -27.58 -63.97
N ALA A 17 -0.95 -26.72 -64.50
CA ALA A 17 -0.35 -25.62 -63.81
C ALA A 17 -1.49 -24.60 -63.44
N MET A 18 -1.94 -24.60 -62.21
CA MET A 18 -2.58 -23.44 -61.59
C MET A 18 -1.51 -22.72 -60.80
N SER A 19 -1.07 -21.60 -61.34
CA SER A 19 -0.30 -20.60 -60.63
C SER A 19 -1.15 -20.03 -59.52
N LEU A 20 -1.07 -20.60 -58.32
CA LEU A 20 -1.45 -19.90 -57.11
C LEU A 20 -0.38 -18.80 -56.89
N ALA A 21 -0.78 -17.56 -57.13
CA ALA A 21 -0.05 -16.41 -56.60
C ALA A 21 -0.06 -16.60 -55.06
N ALA A 22 1.07 -17.02 -54.50
CA ALA A 22 1.31 -16.94 -53.06
C ALA A 22 1.39 -15.44 -52.76
N VAL A 23 0.32 -14.85 -52.26
CA VAL A 23 0.36 -13.64 -51.52
C VAL A 23 1.31 -13.93 -50.35
N PRO A 24 2.41 -13.22 -50.14
CA PRO A 24 3.17 -13.35 -48.92
C PRO A 24 2.22 -12.86 -47.80
N VAL A 25 1.67 -13.77 -47.03
CA VAL A 25 1.22 -13.48 -45.68
C VAL A 25 2.51 -13.08 -44.97
N HIS A 26 2.73 -11.78 -44.84
CA HIS A 26 3.60 -11.30 -43.77
C HIS A 26 2.92 -11.80 -42.49
N ALA A 27 3.45 -12.88 -41.93
CA ALA A 27 3.35 -13.12 -40.51
C ALA A 27 4.12 -11.90 -39.94
N GLU A 28 3.37 -10.89 -39.48
CA GLU A 28 3.90 -10.02 -38.46
C GLU A 28 4.39 -10.97 -37.38
N SER A 29 5.69 -11.03 -37.18
CA SER A 29 6.24 -11.56 -35.96
C SER A 29 5.73 -10.60 -34.89
N ASN A 30 4.64 -10.95 -34.22
CA ASN A 30 4.28 -10.31 -32.98
C ASN A 30 5.39 -10.73 -32.00
N ASP A 31 6.51 -10.01 -32.05
CA ASP A 31 7.48 -10.06 -30.98
C ASP A 31 6.84 -9.35 -29.80
N GLN A 32 6.12 -10.13 -29.00
CA GLN A 32 5.44 -9.67 -27.79
C GLN A 32 6.51 -9.17 -26.82
N VAL A 33 6.39 -7.89 -26.43
CA VAL A 33 7.21 -7.29 -25.39
C VAL A 33 6.81 -7.88 -24.05
N THR A 34 7.76 -8.32 -23.26
CA THR A 34 7.51 -8.79 -21.88
C THR A 34 8.19 -7.82 -20.92
N LEU A 35 7.40 -7.26 -20.00
CA LEU A 35 7.86 -6.39 -18.92
C LEU A 35 7.76 -7.10 -17.58
N SER A 36 8.83 -7.08 -16.82
CA SER A 36 8.84 -7.54 -15.44
C SER A 36 8.40 -6.40 -14.49
N PHE A 37 7.43 -6.70 -13.63
CA PHE A 37 6.95 -5.76 -12.62
C PHE A 37 7.05 -6.39 -11.23
N TRP A 38 7.79 -5.75 -10.30
CA TRP A 38 7.92 -6.20 -8.92
C TRP A 38 7.29 -5.20 -7.98
N SER A 39 6.49 -5.69 -7.04
CA SER A 39 5.86 -4.84 -6.00
C SER A 39 5.22 -5.70 -4.90
N TRP A 40 4.81 -5.05 -3.80
CA TRP A 40 3.94 -5.65 -2.77
C TRP A 40 2.45 -5.45 -3.09
N LEU A 41 2.11 -4.44 -3.92
CA LEU A 41 0.78 -4.16 -4.43
C LEU A 41 0.80 -4.03 -5.97
N PRO A 42 -0.30 -4.41 -6.65
CA PRO A 42 -1.57 -4.97 -6.16
C PRO A 42 -1.42 -6.35 -5.53
N THR A 43 -2.45 -6.81 -4.79
CA THR A 43 -2.51 -8.21 -4.33
C THR A 43 -2.56 -9.17 -5.51
N THR A 44 -2.31 -10.47 -5.28
CA THR A 44 -2.28 -11.46 -6.38
C THR A 44 -3.59 -11.46 -7.15
N ASP A 45 -4.73 -11.52 -6.47
CA ASP A 45 -6.05 -11.56 -7.12
C ASP A 45 -6.34 -10.27 -7.90
N GLN A 46 -6.00 -9.10 -7.32
CA GLN A 46 -6.14 -7.81 -8.00
C GLN A 46 -5.25 -7.73 -9.24
N SER A 47 -4.00 -8.18 -9.15
CA SER A 47 -3.06 -8.12 -10.27
C SER A 47 -3.49 -9.01 -11.44
N GLU A 48 -4.02 -10.19 -11.17
CA GLU A 48 -4.51 -11.09 -12.22
C GLU A 48 -5.63 -10.44 -13.05
N GLU A 49 -6.60 -9.76 -12.40
CA GLU A 49 -7.67 -9.08 -13.09
C GLU A 49 -7.17 -7.84 -13.86
N MET A 50 -6.35 -7.00 -13.24
CA MET A 50 -5.84 -5.78 -13.84
C MET A 50 -4.93 -6.07 -15.04
N ILE A 51 -4.01 -7.02 -14.90
CA ILE A 51 -3.09 -7.41 -15.97
C ILE A 51 -3.85 -8.03 -17.14
N ALA A 52 -4.87 -8.86 -16.87
CA ALA A 52 -5.69 -9.43 -17.94
C ALA A 52 -6.40 -8.34 -18.78
N VAL A 53 -6.94 -7.30 -18.13
CA VAL A 53 -7.54 -6.15 -18.83
C VAL A 53 -6.50 -5.37 -19.62
N PHE A 54 -5.33 -5.12 -19.05
CA PHE A 54 -4.24 -4.43 -19.73
C PHE A 54 -3.76 -5.18 -20.98
N GLU A 55 -3.52 -6.50 -20.86
CA GLU A 55 -3.06 -7.35 -21.97
C GLU A 55 -4.13 -7.51 -23.06
N GLU A 56 -5.43 -7.48 -22.71
CA GLU A 56 -6.52 -7.45 -23.72
C GLU A 56 -6.48 -6.14 -24.53
N GLN A 57 -6.19 -5.02 -23.88
CA GLN A 57 -6.06 -3.71 -24.53
C GLN A 57 -4.76 -3.55 -25.30
N ASN A 58 -3.69 -4.26 -24.89
CA ASN A 58 -2.33 -4.19 -25.45
C ASN A 58 -1.79 -5.59 -25.74
N PRO A 59 -2.31 -6.31 -26.76
CA PRO A 59 -1.98 -7.72 -27.00
C PRO A 59 -0.53 -7.99 -27.39
N ASP A 60 0.22 -6.95 -27.72
CA ASP A 60 1.65 -6.95 -27.98
C ASP A 60 2.54 -6.79 -26.74
N ILE A 61 1.94 -6.53 -25.57
CA ILE A 61 2.65 -6.37 -24.29
C ILE A 61 2.18 -7.44 -23.30
N LYS A 62 3.13 -8.02 -22.58
CA LYS A 62 2.89 -8.93 -21.47
C LYS A 62 3.52 -8.40 -20.19
N ILE A 63 2.82 -8.54 -19.06
CA ILE A 63 3.32 -8.18 -17.75
C ILE A 63 3.62 -9.45 -16.94
N GLU A 64 4.86 -9.63 -16.54
CA GLU A 64 5.29 -10.64 -15.58
C GLU A 64 5.40 -10.03 -14.19
N TYR A 65 4.33 -10.15 -13.40
CA TYR A 65 4.24 -9.60 -12.07
C TYR A 65 4.82 -10.53 -11.02
N THR A 66 5.68 -9.99 -10.16
CA THR A 66 6.22 -10.68 -8.98
C THR A 66 5.80 -9.91 -7.73
N ARG A 67 4.90 -10.50 -6.93
CA ARG A 67 4.49 -9.97 -5.64
C ARG A 67 5.31 -10.58 -4.51
N THR A 68 5.70 -9.76 -3.57
CA THR A 68 6.31 -10.16 -2.29
C THR A 68 5.76 -9.25 -1.21
N GLU A 69 5.65 -9.70 0.04
CA GLU A 69 5.29 -8.80 1.15
C GLU A 69 6.33 -7.68 1.29
N GLN A 70 5.92 -6.53 1.80
CA GLN A 70 6.64 -5.26 1.64
C GLN A 70 8.08 -5.33 2.14
N ASP A 71 8.32 -5.86 3.34
CA ASP A 71 9.67 -5.91 3.92
C ASP A 71 10.60 -6.83 3.12
N ASP A 72 10.17 -8.05 2.82
CA ASP A 72 10.87 -8.99 1.94
C ASP A 72 11.11 -8.42 0.53
N TYR A 73 10.17 -7.60 0.05
CA TYR A 73 10.23 -6.97 -1.24
C TYR A 73 11.40 -5.99 -1.34
N PHE A 74 11.54 -5.07 -0.39
CA PHE A 74 12.61 -4.08 -0.42
C PHE A 74 13.99 -4.71 -0.26
N GLU A 75 14.14 -5.76 0.56
CA GLU A 75 15.39 -6.51 0.65
C GLU A 75 15.79 -7.15 -0.68
N LYS A 76 14.83 -7.78 -1.37
CA LYS A 76 15.07 -8.39 -2.69
C LYS A 76 15.36 -7.35 -3.76
N LEU A 77 14.60 -6.25 -3.77
CA LEU A 77 14.77 -5.17 -4.73
C LEU A 77 16.16 -4.56 -4.62
N GLN A 78 16.64 -4.29 -3.39
CA GLN A 78 17.98 -3.73 -3.15
C GLN A 78 19.08 -4.61 -3.75
N VAL A 79 19.02 -5.91 -3.52
CA VAL A 79 20.00 -6.87 -4.06
C VAL A 79 19.92 -6.92 -5.58
N ALA A 80 18.73 -6.96 -6.17
CA ALA A 80 18.53 -7.02 -7.60
C ALA A 80 19.03 -5.76 -8.32
N MET A 81 18.70 -4.57 -7.80
CA MET A 81 19.14 -3.29 -8.35
C MET A 81 20.67 -3.14 -8.28
N ALA A 82 21.27 -3.47 -7.14
CA ALA A 82 22.73 -3.40 -6.95
C ALA A 82 23.50 -4.36 -7.90
N SER A 83 22.90 -5.47 -8.31
CA SER A 83 23.50 -6.45 -9.23
C SER A 83 23.15 -6.23 -10.72
N GLY A 84 22.32 -5.23 -11.04
CA GLY A 84 21.86 -4.97 -12.41
C GLY A 84 20.90 -6.04 -12.95
N THR A 85 20.16 -6.70 -12.06
CA THR A 85 19.12 -7.71 -12.38
C THR A 85 17.74 -7.30 -11.90
N GLY A 86 17.55 -6.01 -11.66
CA GLY A 86 16.26 -5.45 -11.25
C GLY A 86 15.19 -5.59 -12.32
N PRO A 87 13.90 -5.48 -11.95
CA PRO A 87 12.79 -5.52 -12.90
C PRO A 87 12.73 -4.26 -13.77
N ASP A 88 11.94 -4.30 -14.85
CA ASP A 88 11.67 -3.14 -15.72
C ASP A 88 10.83 -2.08 -15.01
N LEU A 89 9.85 -2.55 -14.20
CA LEU A 89 8.95 -1.72 -13.41
C LEU A 89 9.00 -2.16 -11.95
N PHE A 90 8.99 -1.20 -11.03
CA PHE A 90 9.00 -1.52 -9.60
C PHE A 90 8.20 -0.52 -8.77
N GLY A 91 7.54 -1.04 -7.72
CA GLY A 91 6.81 -0.24 -6.76
C GLY A 91 7.74 0.40 -5.74
N LEU A 92 7.47 1.64 -5.35
CA LEU A 92 8.17 2.35 -4.27
C LEU A 92 7.17 3.09 -3.38
N THR A 93 7.53 3.28 -2.12
CA THR A 93 6.91 4.28 -1.25
C THR A 93 7.59 5.64 -1.43
N THR A 94 6.95 6.68 -0.92
CA THR A 94 7.57 8.01 -0.78
C THR A 94 8.60 8.02 0.36
N GLY A 95 9.12 9.19 0.71
CA GLY A 95 10.09 9.34 1.77
C GLY A 95 11.45 8.75 1.41
N ALA A 96 12.06 8.06 2.35
CA ALA A 96 13.41 7.49 2.24
C ALA A 96 13.60 6.54 1.04
N MET A 97 12.60 5.71 0.75
CA MET A 97 12.69 4.76 -0.37
C MET A 97 12.80 5.47 -1.72
N LYS A 98 12.07 6.57 -1.90
CA LYS A 98 12.19 7.42 -3.09
C LYS A 98 13.64 7.87 -3.31
N GLU A 99 14.27 8.43 -2.28
CA GLU A 99 15.65 8.92 -2.37
C GLU A 99 16.66 7.80 -2.63
N GLN A 100 16.50 6.66 -1.95
CA GLN A 100 17.37 5.50 -2.10
C GLN A 100 17.35 4.92 -3.51
N TYR A 101 16.18 4.87 -4.14
CA TYR A 101 16.00 4.22 -5.45
C TYR A 101 16.02 5.18 -6.63
N ALA A 102 16.03 6.49 -6.43
CA ALA A 102 16.18 7.48 -7.50
C ALA A 102 17.36 7.21 -8.46
N PRO A 103 18.55 6.74 -8.00
CA PRO A 103 19.65 6.42 -8.90
C PRO A 103 19.38 5.28 -9.91
N PHE A 104 18.38 4.46 -9.67
CA PHE A 104 17.99 3.32 -10.49
C PHE A 104 16.78 3.60 -11.38
N ALA A 105 16.03 4.65 -11.09
CA ALA A 105 14.82 5.02 -11.80
C ALA A 105 15.11 6.00 -12.95
N GLU A 106 14.30 5.93 -14.00
CA GLU A 106 14.21 6.99 -15.01
C GLU A 106 13.53 8.23 -14.42
N ASP A 107 13.88 9.42 -14.92
CA ASP A 107 13.11 10.61 -14.61
C ASP A 107 11.76 10.57 -15.33
N MET A 108 10.70 10.37 -14.55
CA MET A 108 9.34 10.26 -15.09
C MET A 108 8.85 11.55 -15.74
N ASN A 109 9.42 12.74 -15.43
CA ASN A 109 9.12 13.96 -16.19
C ASN A 109 9.42 13.78 -17.68
N GLY A 110 10.62 13.28 -18.00
CA GLY A 110 11.03 13.08 -19.38
C GLY A 110 10.23 11.99 -20.08
N LEU A 111 10.06 10.84 -19.43
CA LEU A 111 9.30 9.72 -19.98
C LEU A 111 7.82 10.06 -20.19
N ALA A 112 7.19 10.68 -19.21
CA ALA A 112 5.77 11.03 -19.32
C ALA A 112 5.54 12.15 -20.35
N ASP A 113 6.43 13.14 -20.45
CA ASP A 113 6.35 14.17 -21.51
C ASP A 113 6.49 13.57 -22.92
N GLU A 114 7.21 12.43 -23.07
CA GLU A 114 7.39 11.74 -24.36
C GLU A 114 6.20 10.82 -24.71
N TYR A 115 5.72 10.04 -23.74
CA TYR A 115 4.80 8.93 -24.00
C TYR A 115 3.38 9.16 -23.48
N TRP A 116 3.16 10.16 -22.60
CA TRP A 116 1.85 10.47 -22.02
C TRP A 116 1.65 11.99 -21.89
N ALA A 117 1.35 12.63 -23.01
CA ALA A 117 1.35 14.09 -23.15
C ALA A 117 0.42 14.85 -22.17
N GLU A 118 -0.65 14.21 -21.66
CA GLU A 118 -1.66 14.85 -20.81
C GLU A 118 -1.46 14.58 -19.31
N TRP A 119 -0.35 13.97 -18.91
CA TRP A 119 -0.15 13.51 -17.53
C TRP A 119 -0.20 14.66 -16.50
N LYS A 120 0.34 15.83 -16.82
CA LYS A 120 0.33 17.00 -15.91
C LYS A 120 -1.07 17.55 -15.64
N ASP A 121 -1.97 17.46 -16.64
CA ASP A 121 -3.36 17.87 -16.48
C ASP A 121 -4.18 16.80 -15.74
N THR A 122 -3.73 15.57 -15.78
CA THR A 122 -4.44 14.38 -15.33
C THR A 122 -4.10 13.98 -13.91
N ILE A 123 -2.81 13.97 -13.54
CA ILE A 123 -2.34 13.52 -12.22
C ILE A 123 -2.31 14.67 -11.23
N SER A 124 -2.56 14.38 -9.96
CA SER A 124 -2.51 15.32 -8.84
C SER A 124 -1.10 15.90 -8.69
N ASP A 125 -0.98 17.24 -8.74
CA ASP A 125 0.30 17.94 -8.58
C ASP A 125 0.94 17.62 -7.21
N THR A 126 0.13 17.56 -6.15
CA THR A 126 0.58 17.21 -4.79
C THR A 126 1.11 15.78 -4.70
N ALA A 127 0.48 14.83 -5.42
CA ALA A 127 0.96 13.47 -5.46
C ALA A 127 2.28 13.33 -6.23
N VAL A 128 2.43 14.08 -7.34
CA VAL A 128 3.69 14.15 -8.09
C VAL A 128 4.80 14.77 -7.25
N GLU A 129 4.52 15.85 -6.52
CA GLU A 129 5.50 16.50 -5.62
C GLU A 129 6.06 15.51 -4.59
N GLN A 130 5.22 14.65 -4.00
CA GLN A 130 5.68 13.62 -3.06
C GLN A 130 6.57 12.56 -3.70
N CYS A 131 6.44 12.32 -5.01
CA CYS A 131 7.28 11.41 -5.79
C CYS A 131 8.55 12.08 -6.34
N THR A 132 8.75 13.38 -6.08
CA THR A 132 9.85 14.18 -6.59
C THR A 132 10.95 14.32 -5.54
N THR A 133 12.21 14.10 -5.95
CA THR A 133 13.39 14.33 -5.11
C THR A 133 13.71 15.83 -4.98
N GLU A 134 14.63 16.19 -4.09
CA GLU A 134 15.04 17.57 -3.90
C GLU A 134 15.65 18.22 -5.15
N ASP A 135 16.31 17.43 -6.02
CA ASP A 135 16.88 17.91 -7.28
C ASP A 135 15.85 18.03 -8.42
N GLY A 136 14.57 17.71 -8.17
CA GLY A 136 13.47 17.83 -9.10
C GLY A 136 13.21 16.61 -9.98
N THR A 137 13.87 15.47 -9.71
CA THR A 137 13.62 14.21 -10.42
C THR A 137 12.34 13.56 -9.91
N VAL A 138 11.39 13.25 -10.79
CA VAL A 138 10.21 12.44 -10.47
C VAL A 138 10.57 10.96 -10.58
N VAL A 139 10.75 10.30 -9.43
CA VAL A 139 11.28 8.92 -9.35
C VAL A 139 10.30 7.87 -9.85
N GLY A 140 9.00 8.11 -9.64
CA GLY A 140 7.94 7.22 -10.08
C GLY A 140 6.62 7.95 -10.24
N MET A 141 5.74 7.41 -11.08
CA MET A 141 4.38 7.93 -11.20
C MET A 141 3.55 7.48 -9.98
N PRO A 142 2.92 8.42 -9.24
CA PRO A 142 2.06 8.03 -8.13
C PRO A 142 0.88 7.18 -8.62
N LEU A 143 0.44 6.22 -7.81
CA LEU A 143 -0.67 5.34 -8.16
C LEU A 143 -1.87 5.48 -7.21
N LEU A 144 -1.63 5.54 -5.90
CA LEU A 144 -2.68 5.70 -4.89
C LEU A 144 -2.21 6.64 -3.78
N VAL A 145 -3.17 7.34 -3.16
CA VAL A 145 -2.96 8.08 -1.92
C VAL A 145 -3.67 7.35 -0.79
N ALA A 146 -3.00 7.21 0.34
CA ALA A 146 -3.56 6.60 1.54
C ALA A 146 -3.16 7.37 2.79
N GLY A 147 -4.01 7.28 3.81
CA GLY A 147 -3.73 7.70 5.17
C GLY A 147 -3.46 6.48 6.05
N MET A 148 -2.77 6.68 7.15
CA MET A 148 -2.53 5.67 8.16
C MET A 148 -3.22 6.07 9.46
N THR A 149 -3.20 5.13 10.38
CA THR A 149 -3.70 5.16 11.74
C THR A 149 -5.23 5.20 11.76
N ASP A 150 -5.79 4.22 11.05
CA ASP A 150 -7.21 3.90 11.07
C ASP A 150 -7.46 2.56 11.79
N LEU A 151 -8.68 2.36 12.24
CA LEU A 151 -9.13 1.09 12.80
C LEU A 151 -10.24 0.48 11.95
N LEU A 152 -10.00 -0.72 11.41
CA LEU A 152 -11.13 -1.59 11.11
C LEU A 152 -11.77 -2.04 12.42
N TYR A 153 -13.09 -2.04 12.52
CA TYR A 153 -13.80 -2.55 13.66
C TYR A 153 -14.90 -3.55 13.29
N ASN A 154 -15.03 -4.58 14.13
CA ASN A 154 -16.10 -5.53 14.02
C ASN A 154 -17.28 -5.06 14.87
N LYS A 155 -18.28 -4.44 14.21
CA LYS A 155 -19.48 -3.90 14.87
C LYS A 155 -20.27 -5.00 15.61
N THR A 156 -20.31 -6.21 15.05
CA THR A 156 -20.97 -7.35 15.68
C THR A 156 -20.29 -7.73 17.00
N LEU A 157 -18.96 -7.79 17.03
CA LEU A 157 -18.21 -8.04 18.27
C LEU A 157 -18.34 -6.87 19.27
N MET A 158 -18.36 -5.62 18.78
CA MET A 158 -18.65 -4.48 19.68
C MET A 158 -19.98 -4.67 20.40
N ASP A 159 -21.02 -5.05 19.67
CA ASP A 159 -22.35 -5.29 20.25
C ASP A 159 -22.34 -6.47 21.24
N GLU A 160 -21.66 -7.57 20.91
CA GLU A 160 -21.48 -8.71 21.82
C GLU A 160 -20.75 -8.32 23.10
N CYS A 161 -19.75 -7.43 23.02
CA CYS A 161 -18.99 -6.93 24.17
C CYS A 161 -19.69 -5.79 24.93
N GLY A 162 -20.83 -5.27 24.44
CA GLY A 162 -21.49 -4.11 25.01
C GLY A 162 -20.72 -2.79 24.82
N ILE A 163 -19.94 -2.69 23.75
CA ILE A 163 -19.27 -1.46 23.30
C ILE A 163 -20.27 -0.71 22.43
N GLU A 164 -20.97 0.27 23.03
CA GLU A 164 -22.14 0.90 22.40
C GLU A 164 -21.80 1.81 21.23
N LYS A 165 -20.58 2.39 21.21
CA LYS A 165 -20.10 3.29 20.16
C LYS A 165 -18.63 3.04 19.86
N VAL A 166 -18.21 3.45 18.68
CA VAL A 166 -16.78 3.49 18.31
C VAL A 166 -16.07 4.46 19.26
N PRO A 167 -14.94 4.05 19.88
CA PRO A 167 -14.14 4.94 20.73
C PRO A 167 -13.58 6.12 19.91
N THR A 168 -13.64 7.32 20.48
CA THR A 168 -13.10 8.54 19.89
C THR A 168 -12.01 9.17 20.75
N THR A 169 -11.79 8.66 21.96
CA THR A 169 -10.75 9.09 22.88
C THR A 169 -10.02 7.89 23.47
N TYR A 170 -8.82 8.13 23.99
CA TYR A 170 -8.04 7.09 24.66
C TYR A 170 -8.77 6.45 25.85
N GLU A 171 -9.47 7.24 26.66
CA GLU A 171 -10.26 6.71 27.79
C GLU A 171 -11.40 5.79 27.32
N GLU A 172 -12.10 6.15 26.25
CA GLU A 172 -13.12 5.29 25.66
C GLU A 172 -12.53 4.00 25.07
N LEU A 173 -11.29 4.07 24.52
CA LEU A 173 -10.58 2.89 24.03
C LEU A 173 -10.20 1.95 25.18
N LYS A 174 -9.76 2.48 26.33
CA LYS A 174 -9.53 1.66 27.54
C LYS A 174 -10.79 0.98 28.06
N ASP A 175 -11.92 1.69 28.06
CA ASP A 175 -13.20 1.09 28.43
C ASP A 175 -13.60 -0.03 27.45
N ALA A 176 -13.36 0.17 26.16
CA ALA A 176 -13.60 -0.86 25.14
C ALA A 176 -12.68 -2.08 25.35
N ALA A 177 -11.39 -1.85 25.70
CA ALA A 177 -10.45 -2.92 25.99
C ALA A 177 -10.86 -3.76 27.20
N ALA A 178 -11.33 -3.12 28.27
CA ALA A 178 -11.85 -3.83 29.44
C ALA A 178 -13.04 -4.72 29.06
N LYS A 179 -13.99 -4.21 28.30
CA LYS A 179 -15.17 -4.96 27.82
C LYS A 179 -14.81 -6.10 26.87
N ALA A 180 -13.92 -5.85 25.91
CA ALA A 180 -13.43 -6.89 24.99
C ALA A 180 -12.77 -8.05 25.78
N LYS A 181 -11.91 -7.71 26.75
CA LYS A 181 -11.23 -8.68 27.59
C LYS A 181 -12.18 -9.52 28.45
N GLU A 182 -13.26 -8.93 29.00
CA GLU A 182 -14.28 -9.66 29.75
C GLU A 182 -14.97 -10.73 28.90
N HIS A 183 -15.06 -10.53 27.60
CA HIS A 183 -15.63 -11.46 26.63
C HIS A 183 -14.59 -12.38 25.96
N GLY A 184 -13.31 -12.25 26.32
CA GLY A 184 -12.24 -13.09 25.83
C GLY A 184 -11.66 -12.66 24.47
N TYR A 185 -11.89 -11.42 24.07
CA TYR A 185 -11.34 -10.82 22.84
C TYR A 185 -10.18 -9.89 23.15
N VAL A 186 -9.28 -9.76 22.17
CA VAL A 186 -8.30 -8.68 22.09
C VAL A 186 -9.03 -7.39 21.71
N CYS A 187 -8.62 -6.24 22.26
CA CYS A 187 -9.22 -4.98 21.85
C CYS A 187 -8.77 -4.61 20.44
N VAL A 188 -7.48 -4.35 20.25
CA VAL A 188 -6.88 -3.96 18.96
C VAL A 188 -5.79 -4.96 18.60
N ALA A 189 -5.89 -5.58 17.44
CA ALA A 189 -4.77 -6.28 16.82
C ALA A 189 -3.90 -5.23 16.12
N ALA A 190 -2.61 -5.13 16.49
CA ALA A 190 -1.80 -3.97 16.12
C ALA A 190 -0.74 -4.25 15.06
N GLY A 191 -0.16 -5.45 15.01
CA GLY A 191 0.95 -5.73 14.08
C GLY A 191 2.19 -4.87 14.32
N ALA A 192 2.54 -4.62 15.60
CA ALA A 192 3.59 -3.69 15.98
C ALA A 192 5.03 -4.20 15.74
N ALA A 193 5.19 -5.38 15.13
CA ALA A 193 6.48 -5.86 14.66
C ALA A 193 6.98 -5.10 13.42
N ASP A 194 6.05 -4.53 12.64
CA ASP A 194 6.40 -3.88 11.39
C ASP A 194 6.86 -2.43 11.64
N ASP A 195 8.06 -2.10 11.18
CA ASP A 195 8.68 -0.78 11.38
C ASP A 195 7.86 0.36 10.79
N TRP A 196 7.23 0.13 9.64
CA TRP A 196 6.40 1.14 8.98
C TRP A 196 5.13 1.51 9.78
N VAL A 197 4.55 0.59 10.56
CA VAL A 197 3.43 0.88 11.46
C VAL A 197 3.87 1.85 12.56
N ASN A 198 5.04 1.59 13.13
CA ASN A 198 5.58 2.39 14.23
C ASN A 198 5.84 3.83 13.77
N SER A 199 6.51 4.03 12.63
CA SER A 199 6.80 5.38 12.12
C SER A 199 5.54 6.13 11.68
N ASP A 200 4.62 5.47 10.97
CA ASP A 200 3.37 6.09 10.52
C ASP A 200 2.50 6.53 11.72
N TRP A 201 2.38 5.67 12.75
CA TRP A 201 1.67 6.00 13.97
C TRP A 201 2.32 7.19 14.69
N PHE A 202 3.65 7.18 14.82
CA PHE A 202 4.40 8.28 15.44
C PHE A 202 4.17 9.60 14.72
N VAL A 203 4.28 9.63 13.39
CA VAL A 203 4.10 10.85 12.59
C VAL A 203 2.68 11.40 12.75
N GLN A 204 1.65 10.55 12.69
CA GLN A 204 0.28 11.02 12.84
C GLN A 204 0.00 11.53 14.25
N ILE A 205 0.31 10.75 15.28
CA ILE A 205 -0.04 11.11 16.67
C ILE A 205 0.80 12.28 17.18
N SER A 206 2.03 12.46 16.70
CA SER A 206 2.79 13.69 17.00
C SER A 206 2.05 14.95 16.55
N ASN A 207 1.34 14.90 15.42
CA ASN A 207 0.52 16.01 14.94
C ASN A 207 -0.75 16.25 15.79
N GLU A 208 -1.23 15.27 16.55
CA GLU A 208 -2.31 15.50 17.51
C GLU A 208 -1.83 16.27 18.75
N PHE A 209 -0.61 15.99 19.22
CA PHE A 209 0.01 16.73 20.32
C PHE A 209 0.45 18.14 19.91
N GLU A 210 1.06 18.26 18.72
CA GLU A 210 1.43 19.57 18.16
C GLU A 210 1.53 19.49 16.64
N GLU A 211 0.56 20.09 15.95
CA GLU A 211 0.46 20.07 14.50
C GLU A 211 1.71 20.69 13.84
N GLY A 212 2.31 19.95 12.90
CA GLY A 212 3.47 20.38 12.13
C GLY A 212 4.82 20.14 12.80
N ALA A 213 4.87 19.88 14.13
CA ALA A 213 6.12 19.73 14.89
C ALA A 213 7.06 18.67 14.30
N VAL A 214 6.52 17.54 13.84
CA VAL A 214 7.31 16.45 13.26
C VAL A 214 8.05 16.89 11.98
N TYR A 215 7.43 17.71 11.15
CA TYR A 215 8.04 18.23 9.91
C TYR A 215 9.05 19.35 10.17
N GLU A 216 8.90 20.11 11.25
CA GLU A 216 9.89 21.08 11.72
C GLU A 216 11.15 20.36 12.26
N ALA A 217 10.93 19.27 13.04
CA ALA A 217 12.02 18.47 13.58
C ALA A 217 12.82 17.77 12.47
N GLU A 218 12.15 17.22 11.46
CA GLU A 218 12.79 16.61 10.29
C GLU A 218 13.74 17.58 9.57
N LYS A 219 13.36 18.87 9.51
CA LYS A 219 14.19 19.93 8.92
C LYS A 219 15.29 20.46 9.83
N GLY A 220 15.40 19.95 11.06
CA GLY A 220 16.32 20.44 12.07
C GLY A 220 15.94 21.82 12.65
N GLU A 221 14.71 22.29 12.41
CA GLU A 221 14.18 23.54 12.94
C GLU A 221 13.67 23.38 14.38
N ARG A 222 13.56 22.15 14.86
CA ARG A 222 13.06 21.75 16.17
C ARG A 222 13.79 20.50 16.69
N SER A 223 13.82 20.34 18.01
CA SER A 223 14.43 19.16 18.62
C SER A 223 13.44 17.98 18.70
N TRP A 224 13.92 16.78 18.39
CA TRP A 224 13.18 15.55 18.63
C TRP A 224 12.95 15.26 20.13
N THR A 225 13.64 15.98 21.04
CA THR A 225 13.45 15.83 22.49
C THR A 225 12.35 16.74 23.06
N ASP A 226 11.62 17.47 22.21
CA ASP A 226 10.52 18.32 22.64
C ASP A 226 9.37 17.51 23.25
N GLN A 227 8.62 18.15 24.16
CA GLN A 227 7.62 17.47 24.98
C GLN A 227 6.53 16.77 24.15
N CYS A 228 6.11 17.33 23.01
CA CYS A 228 5.12 16.70 22.14
C CYS A 228 5.54 15.30 21.67
N PHE A 229 6.82 15.09 21.38
CA PHE A 229 7.34 13.77 20.97
C PHE A 229 7.47 12.81 22.16
N VAL A 230 7.84 13.33 23.35
CA VAL A 230 7.85 12.53 24.59
C VAL A 230 6.42 12.07 24.91
N ASP A 231 5.44 12.94 24.76
CA ASP A 231 4.03 12.62 24.98
C ASP A 231 3.53 11.59 23.95
N THR A 232 3.93 11.73 22.68
CA THR A 232 3.63 10.76 21.62
C THR A 232 4.16 9.37 21.95
N MET A 233 5.45 9.24 22.30
CA MET A 233 6.01 7.94 22.66
C MET A 233 5.45 7.37 23.95
N THR A 234 5.10 8.24 24.91
CA THR A 234 4.40 7.82 26.13
C THR A 234 3.00 7.27 25.82
N ALA A 235 2.28 7.93 24.91
CA ALA A 235 0.99 7.44 24.44
C ALA A 235 1.10 6.06 23.77
N TRP A 236 2.11 5.86 22.93
CA TRP A 236 2.41 4.55 22.33
C TRP A 236 2.67 3.48 23.38
N GLN A 237 3.55 3.75 24.35
CA GLN A 237 3.86 2.83 25.44
C GLN A 237 2.63 2.44 26.25
N ASN A 238 1.73 3.39 26.47
CA ASN A 238 0.50 3.17 27.23
C ASN A 238 -0.46 2.20 26.53
N LEU A 239 -0.48 2.14 25.18
CA LEU A 239 -1.31 1.17 24.44
C LEU A 239 -0.92 -0.29 24.79
N PHE A 240 0.36 -0.55 25.04
CA PHE A 240 0.83 -1.87 25.50
C PHE A 240 0.58 -2.07 27.00
N ASN A 241 0.91 -1.09 27.84
CA ASN A 241 0.80 -1.19 29.29
C ASN A 241 -0.66 -1.37 29.75
N ASP A 242 -1.60 -0.71 29.10
CA ASP A 242 -3.03 -0.78 29.41
C ASP A 242 -3.74 -1.97 28.75
N GLY A 243 -2.99 -2.78 27.98
CA GLY A 243 -3.50 -3.99 27.33
C GLY A 243 -4.53 -3.71 26.24
N ILE A 244 -4.35 -2.58 25.52
CA ILE A 244 -5.13 -2.24 24.32
C ILE A 244 -4.79 -3.21 23.19
N PHE A 245 -3.47 -3.40 22.95
CA PHE A 245 -2.95 -4.32 21.94
C PHE A 245 -2.89 -5.76 22.48
N GLU A 246 -2.79 -6.72 21.55
CA GLU A 246 -2.61 -8.13 21.90
C GLU A 246 -1.28 -8.39 22.64
N ASP A 247 -1.29 -9.41 23.48
CA ASP A 247 -0.09 -9.84 24.18
C ASP A 247 0.98 -10.27 23.13
N GLY A 248 2.15 -9.66 23.18
CA GLY A 248 3.24 -9.96 22.26
C GLY A 248 3.17 -9.23 20.91
N ALA A 249 2.37 -8.17 20.78
CA ALA A 249 2.21 -7.38 19.56
C ALA A 249 3.53 -6.96 18.90
N LEU A 250 4.60 -6.73 19.67
CA LEU A 250 5.95 -6.44 19.14
C LEU A 250 6.56 -7.58 18.30
N GLY A 251 6.00 -8.77 18.35
CA GLY A 251 6.42 -9.91 17.55
C GLY A 251 5.36 -10.36 16.53
N VAL A 252 4.31 -9.57 16.33
CA VAL A 252 3.21 -9.86 15.41
C VAL A 252 3.29 -8.90 14.23
N ALA A 253 3.43 -9.45 13.02
CA ALA A 253 3.38 -8.66 11.78
C ALA A 253 1.94 -8.22 11.49
N THR A 254 1.77 -7.07 10.85
CA THR A 254 0.43 -6.57 10.44
C THR A 254 -0.19 -7.54 9.45
N TYR A 255 0.59 -7.95 8.46
CA TYR A 255 0.18 -8.87 7.39
C TYR A 255 1.12 -10.07 7.32
N PRO A 256 0.61 -11.32 7.31
CA PRO A 256 -0.82 -11.64 7.47
C PRO A 256 -1.29 -11.74 8.94
N ASP A 257 -0.39 -11.65 9.92
CA ASP A 257 -0.63 -12.18 11.27
C ASP A 257 -1.71 -11.42 12.04
N ALA A 258 -1.58 -10.11 12.27
CA ALA A 258 -2.59 -9.34 13.02
C ALA A 258 -3.94 -9.33 12.30
N ARG A 259 -3.93 -9.14 10.98
CA ARG A 259 -5.14 -9.17 10.16
C ARG A 259 -5.82 -10.54 10.19
N ASP A 260 -5.11 -11.60 9.77
CA ASP A 260 -5.73 -12.90 9.50
C ASP A 260 -5.93 -13.74 10.76
N GLN A 261 -4.94 -13.74 11.68
CA GLN A 261 -4.99 -14.58 12.87
C GLN A 261 -5.79 -13.97 14.03
N TYR A 262 -5.97 -12.65 14.03
CA TYR A 262 -6.74 -11.96 15.06
C TYR A 262 -8.04 -11.38 14.52
N PHE A 263 -8.00 -10.41 13.60
CA PHE A 263 -9.20 -9.70 13.19
C PHE A 263 -10.10 -10.56 12.29
N PHE A 264 -9.60 -11.11 11.20
CA PHE A 264 -10.39 -11.97 10.30
C PHE A 264 -10.76 -13.31 10.94
N ALA A 265 -9.98 -13.77 11.93
CA ALA A 265 -10.29 -14.92 12.77
C ALA A 265 -11.27 -14.60 13.90
N ARG A 266 -11.83 -13.38 13.98
CA ARG A 266 -12.82 -12.95 14.97
C ARG A 266 -12.32 -13.04 16.43
N LYS A 267 -11.01 -12.74 16.64
CA LYS A 267 -10.38 -12.75 17.96
C LYS A 267 -10.09 -11.35 18.51
N SER A 268 -10.12 -10.32 17.67
CA SER A 268 -10.03 -8.92 18.07
C SER A 268 -11.24 -8.13 17.62
N VAL A 269 -11.57 -7.09 18.39
CA VAL A 269 -12.68 -6.18 18.09
C VAL A 269 -12.27 -5.17 17.05
N PHE A 270 -11.01 -4.68 17.13
CA PHE A 270 -10.43 -3.70 16.24
C PHE A 270 -9.14 -4.23 15.63
N PHE A 271 -8.73 -3.64 14.50
CA PHE A 271 -7.45 -3.90 13.83
C PHE A 271 -6.83 -2.58 13.37
N LEU A 272 -5.61 -2.30 13.82
CA LEU A 272 -4.85 -1.12 13.45
C LEU A 272 -4.32 -1.27 12.01
N THR A 273 -4.70 -0.35 11.15
CA THR A 273 -4.38 -0.36 9.73
C THR A 273 -4.45 1.06 9.15
N GLY A 274 -4.62 1.19 7.84
CA GLY A 274 -4.81 2.46 7.16
C GLY A 274 -5.95 2.43 6.15
N SER A 275 -6.20 3.55 5.50
CA SER A 275 -7.32 3.77 4.58
C SER A 275 -7.38 2.78 3.42
N TRP A 276 -6.29 2.08 3.10
CA TRP A 276 -6.26 1.00 2.10
C TRP A 276 -7.08 -0.24 2.49
N HIS A 277 -7.55 -0.33 3.72
CA HIS A 277 -8.40 -1.41 4.20
C HIS A 277 -9.89 -1.07 4.29
N LEU A 278 -10.36 -0.06 3.58
CA LEU A 278 -11.80 0.21 3.46
C LEU A 278 -12.57 -0.92 2.76
N GLY A 279 -11.92 -1.68 1.88
CA GLY A 279 -12.52 -2.80 1.14
C GLY A 279 -13.30 -3.78 2.02
N PRO A 280 -12.74 -4.31 3.13
CA PRO A 280 -13.40 -5.23 4.05
C PRO A 280 -14.68 -4.74 4.72
N THR A 281 -15.02 -3.46 4.62
CA THR A 281 -16.32 -2.94 5.06
C THR A 281 -17.47 -3.40 4.16
N SER A 282 -17.18 -3.86 2.93
CA SER A 282 -18.15 -4.55 2.07
C SER A 282 -18.20 -6.05 2.37
N PRO A 283 -19.39 -6.64 2.59
CA PRO A 283 -19.53 -8.07 2.82
C PRO A 283 -19.17 -8.93 1.60
N THR A 284 -19.01 -8.34 0.42
CA THR A 284 -18.64 -9.01 -0.82
C THR A 284 -17.16 -8.89 -1.16
N ASN A 285 -16.38 -8.16 -0.36
CA ASN A 285 -14.95 -8.01 -0.58
C ASN A 285 -14.22 -9.35 -0.55
N SER A 286 -13.30 -9.56 -1.50
CA SER A 286 -12.60 -10.85 -1.68
C SER A 286 -11.71 -11.22 -0.49
N GLU A 287 -11.11 -10.23 0.19
CA GLU A 287 -10.20 -10.49 1.32
C GLU A 287 -10.87 -11.16 2.51
N ILE A 288 -12.16 -10.87 2.73
CA ILE A 288 -12.89 -11.48 3.86
C ILE A 288 -13.55 -12.80 3.50
N GLN A 289 -13.66 -13.16 2.21
CA GLN A 289 -14.32 -14.40 1.81
C GLN A 289 -13.62 -15.64 2.38
N GLY A 290 -14.39 -16.51 3.03
CA GLY A 290 -13.87 -17.72 3.67
C GLY A 290 -13.26 -17.51 5.06
N THR A 291 -13.21 -16.29 5.56
CA THR A 291 -12.77 -15.98 6.93
C THR A 291 -13.89 -16.15 7.96
N GLU A 292 -13.56 -16.14 9.26
CA GLU A 292 -14.57 -16.28 10.32
C GLU A 292 -15.53 -15.08 10.36
N ILE A 293 -15.05 -13.86 10.10
CA ILE A 293 -15.95 -12.67 10.07
C ILE A 293 -17.01 -12.81 8.98
N ALA A 294 -16.66 -13.32 7.80
CA ALA A 294 -17.61 -13.57 6.72
C ALA A 294 -18.52 -14.77 7.03
N ASN A 295 -17.99 -15.86 7.60
CA ASN A 295 -18.77 -17.05 7.98
C ASN A 295 -19.86 -16.73 9.02
N GLN A 296 -19.60 -15.76 9.91
CA GLN A 296 -20.55 -15.30 10.92
C GLN A 296 -21.45 -14.16 10.43
N ASN A 297 -21.22 -13.65 9.20
CA ASN A 297 -21.88 -12.47 8.66
C ASN A 297 -21.69 -11.22 9.54
N ASP A 298 -20.49 -11.04 10.06
CA ASP A 298 -20.18 -9.88 10.88
C ASP A 298 -20.26 -8.58 10.05
N THR A 299 -20.69 -7.52 10.70
CA THR A 299 -20.71 -6.18 10.10
C THR A 299 -19.41 -5.46 10.45
N ILE A 300 -18.69 -5.03 9.44
CA ILE A 300 -17.38 -4.38 9.56
C ILE A 300 -17.52 -2.90 9.20
N GLY A 301 -16.92 -2.04 9.99
CA GLY A 301 -16.77 -0.61 9.69
C GLY A 301 -15.32 -0.19 9.83
N MET A 302 -15.04 1.06 9.47
CA MET A 302 -13.72 1.67 9.61
C MET A 302 -13.87 3.07 10.20
N CYS A 303 -12.94 3.45 11.06
CA CYS A 303 -12.87 4.77 11.69
C CYS A 303 -11.42 5.18 11.84
N VAL A 304 -11.18 6.47 12.11
CA VAL A 304 -9.86 6.93 12.51
C VAL A 304 -9.50 6.44 13.91
N PHE A 305 -8.20 6.38 14.22
CA PHE A 305 -7.73 6.02 15.55
C PHE A 305 -8.23 7.05 16.59
N PRO A 306 -8.65 6.60 17.78
CA PRO A 306 -9.10 7.52 18.83
C PRO A 306 -8.00 8.52 19.23
N SER A 307 -8.40 9.76 19.49
CA SER A 307 -7.47 10.79 19.96
C SER A 307 -6.67 10.33 21.18
N MET A 308 -5.37 10.57 21.12
CA MET A 308 -4.44 10.34 22.23
C MET A 308 -4.25 11.56 23.12
N THR A 309 -4.90 12.69 22.78
CA THR A 309 -4.83 13.94 23.53
C THR A 309 -6.05 14.13 24.44
N GLU A 310 -5.87 14.92 25.53
CA GLU A 310 -6.96 15.19 26.49
C GLU A 310 -8.08 16.06 25.88
N ASP A 311 -7.77 16.90 24.92
CA ASP A 311 -8.73 17.81 24.26
C ASP A 311 -9.49 17.15 23.10
N GLY A 312 -9.14 15.89 22.75
CA GLY A 312 -9.80 15.15 21.69
C GLY A 312 -9.39 15.54 20.29
N THR A 313 -8.24 16.20 20.11
CA THR A 313 -7.70 16.52 18.80
C THR A 313 -7.39 15.25 18.02
N ILE A 314 -7.85 15.17 16.77
CA ILE A 314 -7.52 14.11 15.82
C ILE A 314 -6.96 14.78 14.57
N CYS A 315 -5.78 14.35 14.14
CA CYS A 315 -5.15 14.76 12.90
C CYS A 315 -5.05 13.57 11.95
N GLY A 316 -5.20 13.83 10.65
CA GLY A 316 -4.89 12.85 9.62
C GLY A 316 -3.52 13.13 9.00
N THR A 317 -2.81 12.08 8.68
CA THR A 317 -1.65 12.15 7.77
C THR A 317 -1.95 11.32 6.54
N SER A 318 -1.51 11.77 5.37
CA SER A 318 -1.70 11.02 4.14
C SER A 318 -0.53 11.21 3.19
N GLY A 319 -0.43 10.34 2.21
CA GLY A 319 0.59 10.47 1.18
C GLY A 319 0.42 9.43 0.10
N VAL A 320 1.22 9.57 -0.94
CA VAL A 320 1.32 8.55 -1.98
C VAL A 320 1.77 7.24 -1.32
N ASP A 321 0.89 6.26 -1.34
CA ASP A 321 1.13 4.95 -0.75
C ASP A 321 2.08 4.12 -1.60
N ILE A 322 1.85 4.16 -2.90
CA ILE A 322 2.67 3.49 -3.89
C ILE A 322 2.85 4.37 -5.12
N MET A 323 4.07 4.44 -5.63
CA MET A 323 4.41 4.94 -6.96
C MET A 323 5.02 3.82 -7.80
N MET A 324 4.89 3.88 -9.10
CA MET A 324 5.55 2.98 -10.05
C MET A 324 6.71 3.67 -10.73
N ALA A 325 7.90 3.13 -10.53
CA ALA A 325 9.12 3.59 -11.18
C ALA A 325 9.45 2.72 -12.40
N VAL A 326 10.02 3.33 -13.41
CA VAL A 326 10.60 2.66 -14.58
C VAL A 326 12.10 2.56 -14.35
N ASN A 327 12.66 1.35 -14.46
CA ASN A 327 14.10 1.13 -14.34
C ASN A 327 14.82 1.83 -15.50
N LYS A 328 15.89 2.56 -15.21
CA LYS A 328 16.70 3.22 -16.24
C LYS A 328 17.31 2.25 -17.26
N ASP A 329 17.48 0.97 -16.87
CA ASP A 329 17.97 -0.09 -17.73
C ASP A 329 16.85 -0.79 -18.53
N CYS A 330 15.57 -0.40 -18.36
CA CYS A 330 14.44 -0.88 -19.15
C CYS A 330 14.62 -0.44 -20.62
N GLU A 331 14.63 -1.41 -21.55
CA GLU A 331 14.77 -1.13 -22.98
C GLU A 331 13.44 -0.75 -23.64
N GLU A 332 12.30 -1.22 -23.06
CA GLU A 332 10.95 -1.12 -23.62
C GLU A 332 10.13 0.02 -22.97
N LYS A 333 10.68 1.24 -22.95
CA LYS A 333 10.11 2.38 -22.20
C LYS A 333 8.70 2.79 -22.65
N GLU A 334 8.40 2.71 -23.96
CA GLU A 334 7.05 3.00 -24.47
C GLU A 334 6.02 2.00 -23.91
N ALA A 335 6.35 0.70 -23.92
CA ALA A 335 5.48 -0.33 -23.36
C ALA A 335 5.31 -0.16 -21.83
N ALA A 336 6.42 0.16 -21.13
CA ALA A 336 6.39 0.44 -19.70
C ALA A 336 5.46 1.62 -19.37
N MET A 337 5.55 2.73 -20.14
CA MET A 337 4.69 3.89 -19.92
C MET A 337 3.23 3.64 -20.21
N LYS A 338 2.88 2.77 -21.16
CA LYS A 338 1.48 2.34 -21.36
C LYS A 338 0.92 1.65 -20.12
N PHE A 339 1.72 0.81 -19.45
CA PHE A 339 1.30 0.17 -18.20
C PHE A 339 1.25 1.16 -17.03
N VAL A 340 2.20 2.08 -16.93
CA VAL A 340 2.18 3.17 -15.95
C VAL A 340 0.91 4.03 -16.09
N GLU A 341 0.57 4.46 -17.31
CA GLU A 341 -0.66 5.22 -17.57
C GLU A 341 -1.92 4.43 -17.22
N PHE A 342 -1.98 3.16 -17.61
CA PHE A 342 -3.08 2.26 -17.25
C PHE A 342 -3.29 2.19 -15.74
N MET A 343 -2.21 2.06 -14.96
CA MET A 343 -2.24 1.97 -13.50
C MET A 343 -2.52 3.30 -12.82
N ALA A 344 -2.07 4.43 -13.39
CA ALA A 344 -2.20 5.75 -12.77
C ALA A 344 -3.45 6.54 -13.21
N ASN A 345 -4.03 6.25 -14.38
CA ASN A 345 -5.17 7.00 -14.92
C ASN A 345 -6.14 6.15 -15.77
N GLY A 346 -5.87 4.87 -15.97
CA GLY A 346 -6.69 3.98 -16.79
C GLY A 346 -7.61 3.06 -15.96
N ASP A 347 -8.04 1.98 -16.61
CA ASP A 347 -8.92 0.97 -16.01
C ASP A 347 -8.27 0.30 -14.80
N GLY A 348 -6.94 0.21 -14.73
CA GLY A 348 -6.21 -0.30 -13.59
C GLY A 348 -6.43 0.56 -12.34
N GLN A 349 -6.32 1.88 -12.46
CA GLN A 349 -6.59 2.76 -11.33
C GLN A 349 -8.07 2.76 -10.95
N GLN A 350 -8.99 2.77 -11.94
CA GLN A 350 -10.43 2.70 -11.67
C GLN A 350 -10.81 1.42 -10.92
N TYR A 351 -10.21 0.28 -11.30
CA TYR A 351 -10.38 -0.99 -10.60
C TYR A 351 -9.92 -0.87 -9.14
N TRP A 352 -8.71 -0.35 -8.91
CA TRP A 352 -8.12 -0.22 -7.57
C TRP A 352 -8.94 0.70 -6.66
N VAL A 353 -9.36 1.84 -7.18
CA VAL A 353 -10.24 2.79 -6.47
C VAL A 353 -11.58 2.14 -6.13
N ASN A 354 -12.13 1.32 -7.02
CA ASN A 354 -13.39 0.60 -6.77
C ASN A 354 -13.24 -0.55 -5.76
N GLN A 355 -12.02 -1.02 -5.51
CA GLN A 355 -11.72 -1.94 -4.40
C GLN A 355 -11.53 -1.20 -3.06
N LEU A 356 -11.65 0.13 -3.04
CA LEU A 356 -11.39 0.97 -1.86
C LEU A 356 -9.98 0.76 -1.28
N GLN A 357 -8.99 0.56 -2.18
CA GLN A 357 -7.58 0.35 -1.81
C GLN A 357 -6.86 1.67 -1.49
N GLY A 358 -7.42 2.80 -1.86
CA GLY A 358 -6.88 4.14 -1.64
C GLY A 358 -7.59 5.19 -2.48
N ALA A 359 -7.25 6.45 -2.24
CA ALA A 359 -7.76 7.56 -3.03
C ALA A 359 -7.01 7.64 -4.38
N PRO A 360 -7.71 8.03 -5.48
CA PRO A 360 -7.07 8.15 -6.79
C PRO A 360 -6.05 9.28 -6.83
N VAL A 361 -5.01 9.08 -7.61
CA VAL A 361 -4.08 10.16 -7.99
C VAL A 361 -4.54 10.89 -9.24
N SER A 362 -5.35 10.24 -10.08
CA SER A 362 -5.97 10.84 -11.25
C SER A 362 -7.11 11.79 -10.86
N LYS A 363 -7.07 12.99 -11.44
CA LYS A 363 -8.16 13.99 -11.34
C LYS A 363 -9.43 13.55 -12.07
N ASN A 364 -9.36 12.50 -12.90
CA ASN A 364 -10.45 12.01 -13.75
C ASN A 364 -11.17 10.77 -13.17
N ILE A 365 -10.59 10.14 -12.14
CA ILE A 365 -11.08 8.89 -11.55
C ILE A 365 -11.68 9.16 -10.19
N SER A 366 -12.79 8.50 -9.91
CA SER A 366 -13.47 8.52 -8.61
C SER A 366 -14.09 7.16 -8.34
N TYR A 367 -14.43 6.91 -7.07
CA TYR A 367 -15.14 5.70 -6.70
C TYR A 367 -16.50 5.62 -7.40
N THR A 368 -16.75 4.55 -8.11
CA THR A 368 -17.99 4.25 -8.84
C THR A 368 -18.63 2.93 -8.41
N GLY A 369 -18.08 2.29 -7.39
CA GLY A 369 -18.56 1.02 -6.84
C GLY A 369 -19.90 1.15 -6.13
N THR A 370 -20.48 0.02 -5.77
CA THR A 370 -21.71 -0.02 -4.95
C THR A 370 -21.35 0.09 -3.48
N VAL A 371 -22.09 0.91 -2.74
CA VAL A 371 -21.96 1.02 -1.29
C VAL A 371 -22.97 0.08 -0.61
N ASP A 372 -22.46 -0.76 0.29
CA ASP A 372 -23.24 -1.79 1.01
C ASP A 372 -23.85 -1.24 2.30
N GLY A 373 -24.65 -0.18 2.18
CA GLY A 373 -25.42 0.38 3.30
C GLY A 373 -24.75 1.54 4.03
N ASP A 374 -25.45 2.04 5.04
CA ASP A 374 -25.10 3.30 5.73
C ASP A 374 -23.77 3.24 6.47
N LEU A 375 -23.41 2.08 7.04
CA LEU A 375 -22.16 1.96 7.80
C LEU A 375 -20.94 2.03 6.91
N GLN A 376 -20.97 1.37 5.75
CA GLN A 376 -19.88 1.49 4.77
C GLN A 376 -19.75 2.91 4.25
N GLN A 377 -20.89 3.56 3.91
CA GLN A 377 -20.87 4.96 3.48
C GLN A 377 -20.25 5.86 4.55
N GLN A 378 -20.62 5.68 5.82
CA GLN A 378 -20.04 6.44 6.93
C GLN A 378 -18.54 6.22 7.03
N SER A 379 -18.07 4.97 6.92
CA SER A 379 -16.64 4.63 6.96
C SER A 379 -15.87 5.29 5.80
N ILE A 380 -16.43 5.24 4.59
CA ILE A 380 -15.83 5.89 3.41
C ILE A 380 -15.74 7.41 3.60
N ASP A 381 -16.82 8.04 4.05
CA ASP A 381 -16.89 9.51 4.22
C ASP A 381 -15.90 9.97 5.31
N GLU A 382 -15.84 9.26 6.44
CA GLU A 382 -14.96 9.57 7.56
C GLU A 382 -13.49 9.46 7.15
N VAL A 383 -13.07 8.30 6.65
CA VAL A 383 -11.67 8.04 6.27
C VAL A 383 -11.21 8.97 5.15
N ASN A 384 -12.03 9.15 4.09
CA ASN A 384 -11.69 10.06 3.00
C ASN A 384 -11.61 11.51 3.46
N SER A 385 -12.39 11.92 4.46
CA SER A 385 -12.28 13.25 5.04
C SER A 385 -10.91 13.46 5.69
N TYR A 386 -10.40 12.48 6.43
CA TYR A 386 -9.07 12.58 7.07
C TYR A 386 -7.95 12.53 6.04
N VAL A 387 -8.03 11.64 5.03
CA VAL A 387 -7.04 11.59 3.94
C VAL A 387 -6.98 12.90 3.17
N SER A 388 -8.14 13.52 2.90
CA SER A 388 -8.23 14.77 2.12
C SER A 388 -7.84 16.01 2.90
N ASN A 389 -7.99 16.01 4.22
CA ASN A 389 -7.65 17.12 5.12
C ASN A 389 -6.39 16.82 5.96
N ALA A 390 -5.53 15.94 5.47
CA ALA A 390 -4.29 15.60 6.15
C ALA A 390 -3.43 16.84 6.40
N VAL A 391 -2.85 16.91 7.60
CA VAL A 391 -1.97 18.01 8.00
C VAL A 391 -0.59 17.93 7.35
N GLY A 392 -0.20 16.77 6.86
CA GLY A 392 1.08 16.55 6.17
C GLY A 392 1.28 15.11 5.69
N ASN A 393 2.50 14.87 5.20
CA ASN A 393 2.88 13.55 4.69
C ASN A 393 3.03 12.55 5.85
N ARG A 394 2.56 11.33 5.64
CA ARG A 394 2.72 10.22 6.58
C ARG A 394 4.14 9.64 6.66
N LYS A 395 4.99 9.92 5.68
CA LYS A 395 6.37 9.42 5.60
C LYS A 395 7.37 10.55 5.77
N LEU A 396 8.43 10.26 6.51
CA LEU A 396 9.60 11.14 6.62
C LEU A 396 10.54 10.92 5.42
N SER A 397 11.24 11.97 5.02
CA SER A 397 12.19 11.93 3.90
C SER A 397 13.59 11.49 4.36
N ASN A 398 13.90 11.70 5.64
CA ASN A 398 15.19 11.34 6.22
C ASN A 398 15.19 9.89 6.72
N SER A 399 15.81 8.98 5.97
CA SER A 399 15.82 7.55 6.25
C SER A 399 16.51 7.16 7.57
N GLU A 400 17.56 7.88 7.95
CA GLU A 400 18.30 7.55 9.18
C GLU A 400 17.49 7.96 10.40
N VAL A 401 16.83 9.11 10.34
CA VAL A 401 15.93 9.57 11.39
C VAL A 401 14.67 8.69 11.47
N GLU A 402 14.06 8.34 10.35
CA GLU A 402 12.91 7.43 10.32
C GLU A 402 13.26 6.08 10.97
N THR A 403 14.41 5.48 10.61
CA THR A 403 14.89 4.25 11.22
C THR A 403 15.15 4.40 12.72
N ALA A 404 15.72 5.53 13.15
CA ALA A 404 15.94 5.78 14.57
C ALA A 404 14.62 5.90 15.36
N ILE A 405 13.60 6.54 14.77
CA ILE A 405 12.26 6.61 15.36
C ILE A 405 11.63 5.20 15.46
N GLN A 406 11.73 4.38 14.42
CA GLN A 406 11.21 3.01 14.41
C GLN A 406 11.83 2.17 15.54
N VAL A 407 13.14 2.23 15.70
CA VAL A 407 13.85 1.55 16.80
C VAL A 407 13.43 2.10 18.16
N ALA A 408 13.33 3.43 18.30
CA ALA A 408 12.90 4.08 19.54
C ALA A 408 11.48 3.65 19.93
N MET A 409 10.55 3.59 18.98
CA MET A 409 9.16 3.14 19.20
C MET A 409 9.10 1.68 19.68
N GLN A 410 9.92 0.79 19.11
CA GLN A 410 10.05 -0.60 19.57
C GLN A 410 10.61 -0.68 21.00
N ASN A 411 11.66 0.08 21.30
CA ASN A 411 12.29 0.10 22.63
C ASN A 411 11.33 0.64 23.69
N VAL A 412 10.64 1.74 23.39
CA VAL A 412 9.64 2.36 24.28
C VAL A 412 8.49 1.41 24.56
N ALA A 413 7.97 0.72 23.55
CA ALA A 413 6.94 -0.30 23.73
C ALA A 413 7.43 -1.49 24.60
N ALA A 414 8.74 -1.80 24.54
CA ALA A 414 9.37 -2.80 25.40
C ALA A 414 9.70 -2.28 26.82
N GLY A 415 9.43 -1.00 27.12
CA GLY A 415 9.56 -0.41 28.46
C GLY A 415 10.74 0.55 28.63
N ALA A 416 11.42 0.96 27.55
CA ALA A 416 12.44 2.01 27.61
C ALA A 416 11.84 3.39 27.92
N ASP A 417 12.68 4.32 28.37
CA ASP A 417 12.27 5.69 28.67
C ASP A 417 12.11 6.49 27.35
N PRO A 418 10.93 7.09 27.09
CA PRO A 418 10.68 7.88 25.89
C PRO A 418 11.68 9.01 25.64
N ALA A 419 12.11 9.72 26.69
CA ALA A 419 13.01 10.87 26.54
C ALA A 419 14.44 10.42 26.21
N GLU A 420 14.90 9.27 26.78
CA GLU A 420 16.21 8.69 26.47
C GLU A 420 16.27 8.18 25.02
N GLU A 421 15.20 7.55 24.55
CA GLU A 421 15.11 7.07 23.15
C GLU A 421 15.05 8.23 22.16
N LEU A 422 14.28 9.28 22.45
CA LEU A 422 14.23 10.49 21.61
C LEU A 422 15.56 11.26 21.57
N GLN A 423 16.37 11.19 22.64
CA GLN A 423 17.73 11.73 22.59
C GLN A 423 18.58 10.97 21.55
N THR A 424 18.39 9.66 21.44
CA THR A 424 19.08 8.86 20.41
C THR A 424 18.65 9.27 18.99
N VAL A 425 17.36 9.56 18.77
CA VAL A 425 16.86 10.10 17.50
C VAL A 425 17.49 11.46 17.19
N GLN A 426 17.57 12.36 18.21
CA GLN A 426 18.22 13.66 18.07
C GLN A 426 19.70 13.54 17.71
N ASP A 427 20.42 12.60 18.37
CA ASP A 427 21.83 12.40 18.09
C ASP A 427 22.08 11.90 16.65
N VAL A 428 21.14 11.15 16.06
CA VAL A 428 21.17 10.76 14.63
C VAL A 428 20.97 11.98 13.75
N GLN A 429 19.99 12.84 14.05
CA GLN A 429 19.75 14.09 13.30
C GLN A 429 20.97 15.03 13.35
N ASP A 430 21.60 15.17 14.52
CA ASP A 430 22.75 16.06 14.72
C ASP A 430 24.05 15.55 14.05
N ALA A 431 24.11 14.28 13.69
CA ALA A 431 25.27 13.65 13.04
C ALA A 431 25.31 13.87 11.52
N GLN A 432 24.26 14.39 10.92
CA GLN A 432 24.14 14.67 9.47
C GLN A 432 24.64 16.07 9.14
#